data_383b05f0cafc7db56df5f93800cbaeca
#
_entry.id   383b05f0cafc7db56df5f93800cbaeca
#
_cell.length_a   1.000
_cell.length_b   1.000
_cell.length_c   1.000
_cell.angle_alpha   90.00
_cell.angle_beta   90.00
_cell.angle_gamma   90.00
#
_symmetry.space_group_name_H-M   'P 1'
#
loop_
_entity.id
_entity.type
_entity.pdbx_description
1 polymer ?
#
loop_
_entity_poly.entity_id
_entity_poly.type
_entity_poly.pdbx_seq_one_letter_code
_entity_poly.pdbx_strand_id
1 'polypeptide(L)'
;MRRLKLRNQKLEKRFTPIIEHILSLNLFESAFFSEFSAYEKLFRNGIFRNLMMESIINLHQNYDGTYAENLENFYMDSGLINDSYKKLNSEHWQIKCKGINELAEMNVAEAFGALVKMSKSSNKILTIVAINACIKLNGSNGIRHLARHKHSFDLWTQLNILDALKQGNLAHIQGLEYLLTSKNNSVISLGLKAISSLNLSEKAPFVQELIDDTTNEEILTEAKTVLNRLIVQNNRSLKYEFQ
;
A
#
# COMPACT_ATOMS: atom_id res chain seq x y z
N MET A 1 -15.95 -27.35 15.60
CA MET A 1 -15.37 -25.98 15.64
C MET A 1 -14.68 -25.62 16.97
N ARG A 2 -15.30 -25.75 18.15
CA ARG A 2 -14.73 -25.34 19.45
C ARG A 2 -13.38 -26.01 19.80
N ARG A 3 -13.24 -27.33 19.56
CA ARG A 3 -11.98 -28.08 19.83
C ARG A 3 -10.80 -27.60 18.95
N LEU A 4 -11.06 -27.28 17.69
CA LEU A 4 -10.03 -26.77 16.77
C LEU A 4 -9.54 -25.38 17.21
N LYS A 5 -10.46 -24.50 17.59
CA LYS A 5 -10.15 -23.16 18.10
C LYS A 5 -9.30 -23.22 19.38
N LEU A 6 -9.67 -24.08 20.33
CA LEU A 6 -8.90 -24.29 21.56
C LEU A 6 -7.50 -24.87 21.30
N ARG A 7 -7.35 -25.79 20.32
CA ARG A 7 -6.05 -26.32 19.91
C ARG A 7 -5.17 -25.23 19.33
N ASN A 8 -5.73 -24.41 18.44
CA ASN A 8 -4.99 -23.31 17.82
C ASN A 8 -4.54 -22.30 18.88
N GLN A 9 -5.40 -21.89 19.81
CA GLN A 9 -5.04 -20.99 20.90
C GLN A 9 -3.90 -21.54 21.80
N LYS A 10 -3.87 -22.86 22.04
CA LYS A 10 -2.75 -23.47 22.78
C LYS A 10 -1.44 -23.42 21.98
N LEU A 11 -1.51 -23.64 20.67
CA LEU A 11 -0.32 -23.54 19.80
C LEU A 11 0.17 -22.09 19.69
N GLU A 12 -0.74 -21.12 19.54
CA GLU A 12 -0.41 -19.69 19.56
C GLU A 12 0.36 -19.31 20.82
N LYS A 13 -0.18 -19.65 22.01
CA LYS A 13 0.50 -19.39 23.29
C LYS A 13 1.89 -20.04 23.39
N ARG A 14 2.09 -21.16 22.74
CA ARG A 14 3.37 -21.87 22.72
C ARG A 14 4.35 -21.25 21.74
N PHE A 15 3.87 -20.79 20.60
CA PHE A 15 4.70 -20.27 19.50
C PHE A 15 5.09 -18.80 19.69
N THR A 16 4.21 -17.99 20.28
CA THR A 16 4.45 -16.56 20.47
C THR A 16 5.81 -16.25 21.12
N PRO A 17 6.19 -16.81 22.27
CA PRO A 17 7.49 -16.49 22.89
C PRO A 17 8.69 -16.94 22.04
N ILE A 18 8.55 -18.00 21.23
CA ILE A 18 9.61 -18.44 20.31
C ILE A 18 9.75 -17.46 19.15
N ILE A 19 8.62 -16.98 18.61
CA ILE A 19 8.60 -15.99 17.52
C ILE A 19 9.21 -14.68 18.01
N GLU A 20 8.80 -14.21 19.19
CA GLU A 20 9.34 -12.99 19.81
C GLU A 20 10.86 -13.10 19.99
N HIS A 21 11.36 -14.23 20.46
CA HIS A 21 12.80 -14.46 20.61
C HIS A 21 13.54 -14.42 19.27
N ILE A 22 13.04 -15.12 18.24
CA ILE A 22 13.64 -15.14 16.90
C ILE A 22 13.68 -13.72 16.32
N LEU A 23 12.58 -13.00 16.38
CA LEU A 23 12.48 -11.66 15.80
C LEU A 23 13.29 -10.63 16.60
N SER A 24 13.42 -10.78 17.90
CA SER A 24 14.32 -9.95 18.71
C SER A 24 15.78 -10.10 18.28
N LEU A 25 16.25 -11.34 18.09
CA LEU A 25 17.62 -11.59 17.60
C LEU A 25 17.83 -11.04 16.18
N ASN A 26 16.84 -11.22 15.29
CA ASN A 26 16.91 -10.66 13.93
C ASN A 26 16.97 -9.14 13.93
N LEU A 27 16.14 -8.47 14.73
CA LEU A 27 16.07 -7.01 14.78
C LEU A 27 17.31 -6.39 15.42
N PHE A 28 17.69 -6.85 16.61
CA PHE A 28 18.68 -6.15 17.44
C PHE A 28 20.09 -6.70 17.32
N GLU A 29 20.24 -7.98 16.94
CA GLU A 29 21.52 -8.63 16.76
C GLU A 29 21.83 -8.92 15.28
N SER A 30 20.90 -8.54 14.36
CA SER A 30 21.03 -8.79 12.91
C SER A 30 21.26 -10.26 12.56
N ALA A 31 20.68 -11.18 13.37
CA ALA A 31 20.82 -12.62 13.15
C ALA A 31 20.14 -13.05 11.85
N PHE A 32 20.84 -13.80 11.01
CA PHE A 32 20.33 -14.32 9.74
C PHE A 32 19.44 -15.54 9.96
N PHE A 33 18.53 -15.80 9.01
CA PHE A 33 17.63 -16.96 9.10
C PHE A 33 18.38 -18.29 9.28
N SER A 34 19.55 -18.45 8.67
CA SER A 34 20.40 -19.66 8.80
C SER A 34 20.82 -19.99 10.24
N GLU A 35 20.87 -19.01 11.13
CA GLU A 35 21.22 -19.19 12.54
C GLU A 35 20.12 -19.83 13.35
N PHE A 36 18.88 -19.82 12.82
CA PHE A 36 17.70 -20.40 13.47
C PHE A 36 17.46 -21.87 13.10
N SER A 37 18.47 -22.63 12.73
CA SER A 37 18.38 -24.04 12.33
C SER A 37 17.68 -24.92 13.39
N ALA A 38 17.84 -24.61 14.68
CA ALA A 38 17.16 -25.30 15.78
C ALA A 38 15.61 -25.21 15.68
N TYR A 39 15.09 -24.19 15.03
CA TYR A 39 13.66 -23.93 14.85
C TYR A 39 13.13 -24.37 13.48
N GLU A 40 13.96 -24.91 12.58
CA GLU A 40 13.57 -25.30 11.21
C GLU A 40 12.29 -26.13 11.14
N LYS A 41 12.13 -27.08 12.06
CA LYS A 41 10.92 -27.92 12.15
C LYS A 41 9.63 -27.11 12.39
N LEU A 42 9.72 -25.97 13.09
CA LEU A 42 8.58 -25.10 13.35
C LEU A 42 8.14 -24.37 12.07
N PHE A 43 9.06 -24.03 11.20
CA PHE A 43 8.75 -23.43 9.88
C PHE A 43 8.02 -24.38 8.92
N ARG A 44 7.91 -25.67 9.23
CA ARG A 44 7.02 -26.62 8.52
C ARG A 44 5.57 -26.56 9.01
N ASN A 45 5.32 -25.89 10.15
CA ASN A 45 3.98 -25.76 10.73
C ASN A 45 3.28 -24.50 10.21
N GLY A 46 2.13 -24.67 9.52
CA GLY A 46 1.38 -23.56 8.93
C GLY A 46 0.87 -22.52 9.93
N ILE A 47 0.56 -22.93 11.19
CA ILE A 47 0.13 -21.99 12.23
C ILE A 47 1.32 -21.14 12.68
N PHE A 48 2.49 -21.76 12.88
CA PHE A 48 3.72 -21.04 13.21
C PHE A 48 4.07 -20.01 12.14
N ARG A 49 4.06 -20.42 10.85
CA ARG A 49 4.35 -19.54 9.72
C ARG A 49 3.37 -18.36 9.63
N ASN A 50 2.08 -18.59 9.85
CA ASN A 50 1.09 -17.51 9.85
C ASN A 50 1.32 -16.52 11.01
N LEU A 51 1.60 -17.00 12.22
CA LEU A 51 1.91 -16.14 13.37
C LEU A 51 3.20 -15.35 13.13
N MET A 52 4.25 -16.02 12.62
CA MET A 52 5.52 -15.38 12.26
C MET A 52 5.29 -14.26 11.25
N MET A 53 4.51 -14.52 10.19
CA MET A 53 4.15 -13.53 9.17
C MET A 53 3.44 -12.32 9.79
N GLU A 54 2.43 -12.55 10.64
CA GLU A 54 1.69 -11.47 11.30
C GLU A 54 2.61 -10.63 12.21
N SER A 55 3.53 -11.28 12.93
CA SER A 55 4.49 -10.60 13.79
C SER A 55 5.51 -9.78 13.00
N ILE A 56 6.05 -10.33 11.90
CA ILE A 56 6.99 -9.60 11.02
C ILE A 56 6.33 -8.35 10.45
N ILE A 57 5.10 -8.47 9.91
CA ILE A 57 4.37 -7.34 9.32
C ILE A 57 4.13 -6.26 10.37
N ASN A 58 3.68 -6.65 11.57
CA ASN A 58 3.44 -5.71 12.65
C ASN A 58 4.72 -4.97 13.08
N LEU A 59 5.85 -5.66 13.11
CA LEU A 59 7.14 -5.02 13.40
C LEU A 59 7.59 -4.11 12.27
N HIS A 60 7.51 -4.55 11.02
CA HIS A 60 7.90 -3.77 9.85
C HIS A 60 7.14 -2.44 9.73
N GLN A 61 5.88 -2.40 10.19
CA GLN A 61 5.09 -1.16 10.24
C GLN A 61 5.56 -0.16 11.30
N ASN A 62 6.40 -0.58 12.25
CA ASN A 62 6.85 0.23 13.37
C ASN A 62 8.36 0.50 13.36
N TYR A 63 9.11 -0.11 12.47
CA TYR A 63 10.56 0.04 12.34
C TYR A 63 10.95 0.44 10.93
N ASP A 64 11.92 1.33 10.81
CA ASP A 64 12.48 1.83 9.55
C ASP A 64 13.98 1.47 9.41
N GLY A 65 14.54 1.74 8.22
CA GLY A 65 15.96 1.56 7.93
C GLY A 65 16.43 0.13 8.10
N THR A 66 17.58 -0.08 8.72
CA THR A 66 18.22 -1.40 8.86
C THR A 66 17.34 -2.44 9.55
N TYR A 67 16.49 -2.03 10.50
CA TYR A 67 15.57 -2.94 11.15
C TYR A 67 14.51 -3.48 10.17
N ALA A 68 13.95 -2.61 9.36
CA ALA A 68 12.99 -3.02 8.31
C ALA A 68 13.67 -3.94 7.29
N GLU A 69 14.89 -3.61 6.84
CA GLU A 69 15.69 -4.43 5.92
C GLU A 69 15.99 -5.83 6.50
N ASN A 70 16.31 -5.93 7.79
CA ASN A 70 16.52 -7.22 8.45
C ASN A 70 15.25 -8.08 8.41
N LEU A 71 14.07 -7.50 8.66
CA LEU A 71 12.78 -8.20 8.58
C LEU A 71 12.45 -8.64 7.15
N GLU A 72 12.72 -7.80 6.15
CA GLU A 72 12.54 -8.12 4.73
C GLU A 72 13.41 -9.30 4.32
N ASN A 73 14.71 -9.26 4.67
CA ASN A 73 15.65 -10.37 4.40
C ASN A 73 15.21 -11.65 5.09
N PHE A 74 14.82 -11.58 6.37
CA PHE A 74 14.30 -12.74 7.09
C PHE A 74 13.04 -13.32 6.43
N TYR A 75 12.12 -12.48 5.98
CA TYR A 75 10.92 -12.91 5.27
C TYR A 75 11.24 -13.65 3.97
N MET A 76 12.24 -13.17 3.22
CA MET A 76 12.70 -13.81 1.98
C MET A 76 13.37 -15.16 2.28
N ASP A 77 14.36 -15.18 3.18
CA ASP A 77 15.23 -16.33 3.46
C ASP A 77 14.45 -17.47 4.16
N SER A 78 13.50 -17.15 5.02
CA SER A 78 12.64 -18.15 5.68
C SER A 78 11.60 -18.78 4.74
N GLY A 79 11.51 -18.29 3.51
CA GLY A 79 10.55 -18.74 2.50
C GLY A 79 9.09 -18.34 2.83
N LEU A 80 8.84 -17.41 3.75
CA LEU A 80 7.50 -16.87 4.02
C LEU A 80 6.90 -16.18 2.80
N ILE A 81 7.73 -15.59 1.96
CA ILE A 81 7.33 -15.01 0.67
C ILE A 81 6.54 -15.99 -0.19
N ASN A 82 6.88 -17.28 -0.18
CA ASN A 82 6.16 -18.30 -0.93
C ASN A 82 4.70 -18.47 -0.46
N ASP A 83 4.45 -18.26 0.84
CA ASP A 83 3.09 -18.33 1.38
C ASP A 83 2.25 -17.14 0.92
N SER A 84 2.85 -15.95 0.82
CA SER A 84 2.18 -14.76 0.27
C SER A 84 1.86 -14.92 -1.20
N TYR A 85 2.77 -15.49 -2.02
CA TYR A 85 2.48 -15.81 -3.42
C TYR A 85 1.41 -16.92 -3.55
N LYS A 86 1.36 -17.92 -2.66
CA LYS A 86 0.27 -18.90 -2.63
C LYS A 86 -1.07 -18.22 -2.33
N LYS A 87 -1.10 -17.27 -1.40
CA LYS A 87 -2.30 -16.47 -1.10
C LYS A 87 -2.72 -15.62 -2.30
N LEU A 88 -1.77 -14.99 -2.99
CA LEU A 88 -2.04 -14.20 -4.20
C LEU A 88 -2.70 -15.05 -5.30
N ASN A 89 -2.37 -16.32 -5.41
CA ASN A 89 -2.92 -17.26 -6.39
C ASN A 89 -4.19 -17.99 -5.92
N SER A 90 -4.72 -17.67 -4.71
CA SER A 90 -5.95 -18.26 -4.19
C SER A 90 -7.16 -17.92 -5.07
N GLU A 91 -8.19 -18.78 -5.09
CA GLU A 91 -9.48 -18.47 -5.72
C GLU A 91 -10.30 -17.44 -4.90
N HIS A 92 -10.08 -17.38 -3.59
CA HIS A 92 -10.79 -16.49 -2.67
C HIS A 92 -10.15 -15.09 -2.67
N TRP A 93 -10.93 -14.08 -3.05
CA TRP A 93 -10.44 -12.69 -3.13
C TRP A 93 -9.92 -12.15 -1.79
N GLN A 94 -10.51 -12.55 -0.65
CA GLN A 94 -10.04 -12.15 0.69
C GLN A 94 -8.62 -12.65 0.97
N ILE A 95 -8.32 -13.89 0.52
CA ILE A 95 -6.99 -14.49 0.68
C ILE A 95 -6.00 -13.81 -0.28
N LYS A 96 -6.43 -13.48 -1.51
CA LYS A 96 -5.63 -12.67 -2.45
C LYS A 96 -5.26 -11.32 -1.83
N CYS A 97 -6.21 -10.61 -1.24
CA CYS A 97 -5.95 -9.33 -0.58
C CYS A 97 -4.90 -9.47 0.55
N LYS A 98 -4.97 -10.55 1.34
CA LYS A 98 -3.94 -10.83 2.36
C LYS A 98 -2.57 -11.00 1.73
N GLY A 99 -2.44 -11.80 0.67
CA GLY A 99 -1.17 -11.99 -0.06
C GLY A 99 -0.63 -10.71 -0.69
N ILE A 100 -1.50 -9.87 -1.26
CA ILE A 100 -1.14 -8.56 -1.82
C ILE A 100 -0.55 -7.65 -0.73
N ASN A 101 -1.24 -7.56 0.42
CA ASN A 101 -0.80 -6.72 1.52
C ASN A 101 0.53 -7.20 2.10
N GLU A 102 0.71 -8.51 2.28
CA GLU A 102 1.96 -9.10 2.77
C GLU A 102 3.14 -8.76 1.84
N LEU A 103 2.98 -8.95 0.53
CA LEU A 103 4.01 -8.63 -0.46
C LEU A 103 4.34 -7.13 -0.50
N ALA A 104 3.33 -6.28 -0.38
CA ALA A 104 3.50 -4.84 -0.39
C ALA A 104 4.14 -4.32 0.92
N GLU A 105 3.75 -4.86 2.09
CA GLU A 105 4.35 -4.50 3.37
C GLU A 105 5.83 -4.89 3.43
N MET A 106 6.19 -6.04 2.86
CA MET A 106 7.56 -6.54 2.84
C MET A 106 8.36 -6.07 1.62
N ASN A 107 7.95 -4.97 0.97
CA ASN A 107 8.64 -4.29 -0.14
C ASN A 107 9.08 -5.22 -1.29
N VAL A 108 8.29 -6.27 -1.60
CA VAL A 108 8.62 -7.23 -2.67
C VAL A 108 8.39 -6.59 -4.04
N ALA A 109 9.41 -5.93 -4.57
CA ALA A 109 9.36 -5.20 -5.84
C ALA A 109 8.94 -6.10 -7.03
N GLU A 110 9.37 -7.35 -7.05
CA GLU A 110 9.07 -8.34 -8.09
C GLU A 110 7.56 -8.65 -8.19
N ALA A 111 6.81 -8.43 -7.09
CA ALA A 111 5.36 -8.63 -7.09
C ALA A 111 4.61 -7.58 -7.91
N PHE A 112 5.21 -6.42 -8.22
CA PHE A 112 4.54 -5.29 -8.87
C PHE A 112 3.75 -5.69 -10.11
N GLY A 113 4.35 -6.48 -11.02
CA GLY A 113 3.69 -6.94 -12.25
C GLY A 113 2.45 -7.80 -12.00
N ALA A 114 2.48 -8.64 -10.95
CA ALA A 114 1.33 -9.46 -10.54
C ALA A 114 0.23 -8.57 -9.91
N LEU A 115 0.60 -7.58 -9.10
CA LEU A 115 -0.34 -6.64 -8.49
C LEU A 115 -1.05 -5.77 -9.53
N VAL A 116 -0.33 -5.31 -10.56
CA VAL A 116 -0.91 -4.63 -11.72
C VAL A 116 -1.99 -5.47 -12.42
N LYS A 117 -1.82 -6.79 -12.50
CA LYS A 117 -2.87 -7.68 -13.03
C LYS A 117 -4.08 -7.75 -12.09
N MET A 118 -3.86 -7.83 -10.77
CA MET A 118 -4.93 -7.89 -9.77
C MET A 118 -5.74 -6.60 -9.70
N SER A 119 -5.14 -5.43 -9.96
CA SER A 119 -5.85 -4.13 -9.98
C SER A 119 -6.92 -4.02 -11.08
N LYS A 120 -6.92 -4.93 -12.04
CA LYS A 120 -7.92 -5.00 -13.14
C LYS A 120 -9.07 -5.97 -12.83
N SER A 121 -9.19 -6.43 -11.58
CA SER A 121 -10.24 -7.34 -11.13
C SER A 121 -11.63 -6.68 -11.22
N SER A 122 -12.66 -7.50 -11.43
CA SER A 122 -14.07 -7.08 -11.27
C SER A 122 -14.46 -6.89 -9.80
N ASN A 123 -13.69 -7.45 -8.86
CA ASN A 123 -13.91 -7.24 -7.44
C ASN A 123 -13.30 -5.91 -6.99
N LYS A 124 -14.14 -4.95 -6.60
CA LYS A 124 -13.73 -3.59 -6.21
C LYS A 124 -12.72 -3.58 -5.06
N ILE A 125 -12.90 -4.41 -4.04
CA ILE A 125 -11.98 -4.46 -2.89
C ILE A 125 -10.61 -4.94 -3.33
N LEU A 126 -10.55 -6.01 -4.13
CA LEU A 126 -9.29 -6.52 -4.67
C LEU A 126 -8.59 -5.47 -5.55
N THR A 127 -9.35 -4.74 -6.37
CA THR A 127 -8.84 -3.64 -7.19
C THR A 127 -8.20 -2.54 -6.33
N ILE A 128 -8.89 -2.08 -5.29
CA ILE A 128 -8.38 -1.04 -4.38
C ILE A 128 -7.10 -1.49 -3.69
N VAL A 129 -7.12 -2.69 -3.09
CA VAL A 129 -5.95 -3.24 -2.38
C VAL A 129 -4.76 -3.38 -3.33
N ALA A 130 -4.98 -3.85 -4.55
CA ALA A 130 -3.91 -4.00 -5.53
C ALA A 130 -3.36 -2.65 -6.04
N ILE A 131 -4.21 -1.64 -6.24
CA ILE A 131 -3.78 -0.27 -6.60
C ILE A 131 -2.92 0.32 -5.48
N ASN A 132 -3.40 0.25 -4.24
CA ASN A 132 -2.68 0.77 -3.08
C ASN A 132 -1.31 0.08 -2.91
N ALA A 133 -1.27 -1.23 -3.09
CA ALA A 133 -0.03 -1.99 -3.07
C ALA A 133 0.94 -1.61 -4.20
N CYS A 134 0.44 -1.36 -5.43
CA CYS A 134 1.26 -0.86 -6.54
C CYS A 134 1.88 0.50 -6.22
N ILE A 135 1.09 1.40 -5.62
CA ILE A 135 1.57 2.73 -5.21
C ILE A 135 2.60 2.60 -4.09
N LYS A 136 2.36 1.73 -3.10
CA LYS A 136 3.30 1.49 -1.99
C LYS A 136 4.64 0.95 -2.48
N LEU A 137 4.64 -0.05 -3.36
CA LEU A 137 5.86 -0.67 -3.88
C LEU A 137 6.66 0.23 -4.82
N ASN A 138 5.98 1.05 -5.60
CA ASN A 138 6.66 1.91 -6.58
C ASN A 138 5.79 3.14 -6.87
N GLY A 139 5.88 4.14 -6.02
CA GLY A 139 5.04 5.34 -6.02
C GLY A 139 4.73 5.89 -7.41
N SER A 140 5.73 6.36 -8.14
CA SER A 140 5.54 6.97 -9.47
C SER A 140 4.99 5.99 -10.51
N ASN A 141 5.47 4.75 -10.55
CA ASN A 141 4.95 3.75 -11.50
C ASN A 141 3.55 3.27 -11.10
N GLY A 142 3.26 3.19 -9.80
CA GLY A 142 1.92 2.92 -9.28
C GLY A 142 0.92 3.98 -9.70
N ILE A 143 1.29 5.26 -9.58
CA ILE A 143 0.46 6.39 -10.04
C ILE A 143 0.29 6.37 -11.56
N ARG A 144 1.37 6.14 -12.33
CA ARG A 144 1.26 6.01 -13.80
C ARG A 144 0.37 4.85 -14.23
N HIS A 145 0.41 3.74 -13.47
CA HIS A 145 -0.50 2.62 -13.71
C HIS A 145 -1.94 3.03 -13.43
N LEU A 146 -2.20 3.70 -12.31
CA LEU A 146 -3.53 4.21 -11.93
C LEU A 146 -4.06 5.20 -12.98
N ALA A 147 -3.22 6.12 -13.49
CA ALA A 147 -3.57 7.07 -14.56
C ALA A 147 -4.07 6.39 -15.84
N ARG A 148 -3.62 5.15 -16.11
CA ARG A 148 -4.02 4.35 -17.28
C ARG A 148 -5.18 3.39 -17.01
N HIS A 149 -5.80 3.48 -15.82
CA HIS A 149 -6.88 2.57 -15.45
C HIS A 149 -8.13 2.85 -16.30
N LYS A 150 -8.69 1.79 -16.90
CA LYS A 150 -9.77 1.92 -17.90
C LYS A 150 -11.17 1.92 -17.28
N HIS A 151 -11.34 1.23 -16.15
CA HIS A 151 -12.65 1.12 -15.51
C HIS A 151 -12.93 2.33 -14.64
N SER A 152 -14.15 2.84 -14.70
CA SER A 152 -14.58 3.96 -13.87
C SER A 152 -14.61 3.56 -12.39
N PHE A 153 -14.13 4.44 -11.53
CA PHE A 153 -14.21 4.31 -10.08
C PHE A 153 -15.44 5.04 -9.55
N ASP A 154 -16.25 4.37 -8.76
CA ASP A 154 -17.26 5.05 -7.97
C ASP A 154 -16.63 5.86 -6.81
N LEU A 155 -17.42 6.70 -6.18
CA LEU A 155 -16.97 7.58 -5.11
C LEU A 155 -16.33 6.81 -3.95
N TRP A 156 -16.91 5.65 -3.59
CA TRP A 156 -16.37 4.82 -2.51
C TRP A 156 -14.96 4.30 -2.84
N THR A 157 -14.74 3.83 -4.06
CA THR A 157 -13.42 3.40 -4.55
C THR A 157 -12.41 4.54 -4.53
N GLN A 158 -12.80 5.73 -5.03
CA GLN A 158 -11.95 6.92 -5.02
C GLN A 158 -11.54 7.31 -3.59
N LEU A 159 -12.47 7.33 -2.65
CA LEU A 159 -12.22 7.68 -1.25
C LEU A 159 -11.25 6.70 -0.57
N ASN A 160 -11.40 5.40 -0.82
CA ASN A 160 -10.47 4.40 -0.26
C ASN A 160 -9.05 4.52 -0.82
N ILE A 161 -8.90 4.81 -2.11
CA ILE A 161 -7.58 5.06 -2.71
C ILE A 161 -6.99 6.36 -2.14
N LEU A 162 -7.80 7.41 -2.03
CA LEU A 162 -7.39 8.70 -1.47
C LEU A 162 -6.94 8.57 0.00
N ASP A 163 -7.65 7.78 0.79
CA ASP A 163 -7.28 7.52 2.19
C ASP A 163 -5.93 6.81 2.29
N ALA A 164 -5.71 5.79 1.47
CA ALA A 164 -4.41 5.12 1.41
C ALA A 164 -3.27 6.05 0.95
N LEU A 165 -3.55 6.95 -0.01
CA LEU A 165 -2.60 8.00 -0.42
C LEU A 165 -2.24 8.94 0.75
N LYS A 166 -3.18 9.27 1.62
CA LYS A 166 -2.93 10.11 2.79
C LYS A 166 -2.12 9.40 3.89
N GLN A 167 -2.50 8.16 4.21
CA GLN A 167 -1.87 7.38 5.28
C GLN A 167 -0.41 7.00 4.95
N GLY A 168 -0.11 6.78 3.68
CA GLY A 168 1.22 6.38 3.22
C GLY A 168 2.30 7.47 3.28
N ASN A 169 2.04 8.63 3.89
CA ASN A 169 2.93 9.81 3.88
C ASN A 169 3.39 10.18 2.46
N LEU A 170 2.52 9.95 1.50
CA LEU A 170 2.76 10.06 0.06
C LEU A 170 2.72 11.51 -0.44
N ALA A 171 2.76 12.49 0.46
CA ALA A 171 2.90 13.91 0.11
C ALA A 171 4.12 14.18 -0.81
N HIS A 172 5.11 13.27 -0.76
CA HIS A 172 6.29 13.31 -1.62
C HIS A 172 6.20 12.42 -2.87
N ILE A 173 5.05 11.77 -3.13
CA ILE A 173 4.91 10.99 -4.37
C ILE A 173 4.98 11.93 -5.57
N GLN A 174 6.07 11.77 -6.31
CA GLN A 174 6.20 12.38 -7.62
C GLN A 174 5.22 11.74 -8.60
N GLY A 175 4.56 12.56 -9.41
CA GLY A 175 3.75 12.08 -10.53
C GLY A 175 2.24 12.05 -10.28
N LEU A 176 1.71 12.61 -9.17
CA LEU A 176 0.26 12.74 -8.98
C LEU A 176 -0.41 13.51 -10.12
N GLU A 177 0.29 14.44 -10.75
CA GLU A 177 -0.16 15.17 -11.96
C GLU A 177 -0.49 14.24 -13.12
N TYR A 178 0.10 13.05 -13.23
CA TYR A 178 -0.27 12.08 -14.27
C TYR A 178 -1.73 11.61 -14.18
N LEU A 179 -2.37 11.70 -13.01
CA LEU A 179 -3.79 11.38 -12.87
C LEU A 179 -4.66 12.36 -13.65
N LEU A 180 -4.22 13.63 -13.77
CA LEU A 180 -4.95 14.68 -14.50
C LEU A 180 -4.91 14.47 -16.02
N THR A 181 -3.93 13.72 -16.53
CA THR A 181 -3.81 13.40 -17.97
C THR A 181 -4.53 12.08 -18.34
N SER A 182 -5.29 11.50 -17.44
CA SER A 182 -6.01 10.25 -17.67
C SER A 182 -7.14 10.43 -18.70
N LYS A 183 -7.42 9.36 -19.46
CA LYS A 183 -8.63 9.29 -20.31
C LYS A 183 -9.90 8.90 -19.51
N ASN A 184 -9.76 8.66 -18.22
CA ASN A 184 -10.83 8.22 -17.33
C ASN A 184 -11.19 9.35 -16.36
N ASN A 185 -12.36 9.96 -16.53
CA ASN A 185 -12.81 11.10 -15.72
C ASN A 185 -12.81 10.79 -14.21
N SER A 186 -13.12 9.56 -13.81
CA SER A 186 -13.07 9.19 -12.39
C SER A 186 -11.65 9.16 -11.81
N VAL A 187 -10.64 8.93 -12.65
CA VAL A 187 -9.23 9.01 -12.27
C VAL A 187 -8.77 10.47 -12.21
N ILE A 188 -9.23 11.30 -13.15
CA ILE A 188 -8.97 12.74 -13.10
C ILE A 188 -9.56 13.34 -11.81
N SER A 189 -10.81 13.03 -11.52
CA SER A 189 -11.48 13.46 -10.27
C SER A 189 -10.75 12.99 -9.02
N LEU A 190 -10.25 11.73 -9.00
CA LEU A 190 -9.39 11.23 -7.92
C LEU A 190 -8.10 12.05 -7.80
N GLY A 191 -7.44 12.38 -8.91
CA GLY A 191 -6.24 13.22 -8.95
C GLY A 191 -6.49 14.62 -8.37
N LEU A 192 -7.58 15.27 -8.78
CA LEU A 192 -8.01 16.57 -8.25
C LEU A 192 -8.27 16.50 -6.73
N LYS A 193 -8.98 15.47 -6.26
CA LYS A 193 -9.23 15.24 -4.83
C LYS A 193 -7.92 15.00 -4.05
N ALA A 194 -6.98 14.24 -4.61
CA ALA A 194 -5.68 13.99 -3.99
C ALA A 194 -4.88 15.30 -3.85
N ILE A 195 -4.72 16.05 -4.92
CA ILE A 195 -4.01 17.35 -4.94
C ILE A 195 -4.64 18.32 -3.93
N SER A 196 -5.97 18.43 -3.93
CA SER A 196 -6.69 19.32 -3.01
C SER A 196 -6.54 18.87 -1.54
N SER A 197 -6.67 17.57 -1.26
CA SER A 197 -6.69 17.07 0.12
C SER A 197 -5.30 16.99 0.75
N LEU A 198 -4.26 16.84 -0.07
CA LEU A 198 -2.84 16.87 0.34
C LEU A 198 -2.26 18.28 0.28
N ASN A 199 -3.05 19.24 -0.15
CA ASN A 199 -2.66 20.66 -0.21
C ASN A 199 -1.43 20.94 -1.08
N LEU A 200 -1.34 20.27 -2.24
CA LEU A 200 -0.18 20.34 -3.13
C LEU A 200 -0.26 21.58 -4.04
N SER A 201 0.03 22.77 -3.49
CA SER A 201 -0.04 24.05 -4.22
C SER A 201 0.91 24.11 -5.42
N GLU A 202 2.03 23.41 -5.37
CA GLU A 202 2.99 23.27 -6.48
C GLU A 202 2.39 22.56 -7.71
N LYS A 203 1.25 21.88 -7.58
CA LYS A 203 0.53 21.23 -8.67
C LYS A 203 -0.53 22.15 -9.33
N ALA A 204 -0.70 23.37 -8.86
CA ALA A 204 -1.65 24.34 -9.44
C ALA A 204 -1.47 24.56 -10.96
N PRO A 205 -0.25 24.63 -11.53
CA PRO A 205 -0.06 24.76 -12.98
C PRO A 205 -0.68 23.61 -13.77
N PHE A 206 -0.58 22.36 -13.29
CA PHE A 206 -1.18 21.18 -13.95
C PHE A 206 -2.72 21.19 -13.86
N VAL A 207 -3.27 21.73 -12.76
CA VAL A 207 -4.73 21.92 -12.63
C VAL A 207 -5.22 22.99 -13.60
N GLN A 208 -4.45 24.07 -13.80
CA GLN A 208 -4.77 25.10 -14.79
C GLN A 208 -4.73 24.53 -16.23
N GLU A 209 -3.71 23.77 -16.59
CA GLU A 209 -3.60 23.09 -17.89
C GLU A 209 -4.83 22.19 -18.14
N LEU A 210 -5.26 21.42 -17.13
CA LEU A 210 -6.49 20.62 -17.22
C LEU A 210 -7.73 21.48 -17.48
N ILE A 211 -7.85 22.67 -16.85
CA ILE A 211 -8.97 23.61 -17.06
C ILE A 211 -9.00 24.08 -18.51
N ASP A 212 -7.82 24.37 -19.08
CA ASP A 212 -7.70 24.92 -20.44
C ASP A 212 -7.99 23.84 -21.51
N ASP A 213 -7.70 22.57 -21.22
CA ASP A 213 -7.80 21.46 -22.18
C ASP A 213 -9.12 20.66 -22.08
N THR A 214 -9.80 20.68 -20.91
CA THR A 214 -10.95 19.78 -20.70
C THR A 214 -12.22 20.34 -21.33
N THR A 215 -12.96 19.47 -22.03
CA THR A 215 -14.31 19.74 -22.54
C THR A 215 -15.40 19.18 -21.61
N ASN A 216 -15.04 18.46 -20.55
CA ASN A 216 -15.99 17.88 -19.61
C ASN A 216 -16.37 18.90 -18.52
N GLU A 217 -17.64 19.32 -18.49
CA GLU A 217 -18.13 20.37 -17.59
C GLU A 217 -18.02 20.01 -16.09
N GLU A 218 -18.17 18.71 -15.72
CA GLU A 218 -18.03 18.25 -14.35
C GLU A 218 -16.56 18.36 -13.89
N ILE A 219 -15.64 17.90 -14.72
CA ILE A 219 -14.21 17.98 -14.44
C ILE A 219 -13.75 19.46 -14.42
N LEU A 220 -14.23 20.28 -15.33
CA LEU A 220 -13.95 21.70 -15.37
C LEU A 220 -14.36 22.40 -14.07
N THR A 221 -15.56 22.10 -13.59
CA THR A 221 -16.09 22.68 -12.35
C THR A 221 -15.28 22.22 -11.13
N GLU A 222 -14.96 20.93 -11.06
CA GLU A 222 -14.14 20.37 -9.97
C GLU A 222 -12.72 20.97 -10.00
N ALA A 223 -12.09 21.07 -11.16
CA ALA A 223 -10.74 21.63 -11.34
C ALA A 223 -10.67 23.12 -10.92
N LYS A 224 -11.65 23.93 -11.33
CA LYS A 224 -11.75 25.34 -10.89
C LYS A 224 -11.90 25.47 -9.37
N THR A 225 -12.69 24.61 -8.77
CA THR A 225 -12.87 24.58 -7.31
C THR A 225 -11.56 24.25 -6.58
N VAL A 226 -10.83 23.25 -7.08
CA VAL A 226 -9.52 22.85 -6.54
C VAL A 226 -8.50 23.97 -6.71
N LEU A 227 -8.39 24.57 -7.89
CA LEU A 227 -7.45 25.66 -8.16
C LEU A 227 -7.68 26.86 -7.23
N ASN A 228 -8.94 27.28 -7.06
CA ASN A 228 -9.29 28.37 -6.14
C ASN A 228 -8.88 28.04 -4.70
N ARG A 229 -9.08 26.82 -4.26
CA ARG A 229 -8.68 26.37 -2.92
C ARG A 229 -7.15 26.45 -2.74
N LEU A 230 -6.38 25.95 -3.71
CA LEU A 230 -4.92 26.00 -3.67
C LEU A 230 -4.38 27.44 -3.59
N ILE A 231 -4.96 28.37 -4.38
CA ILE A 231 -4.57 29.79 -4.39
C ILE A 231 -4.85 30.45 -3.03
N VAL A 232 -6.04 30.21 -2.45
CA VAL A 232 -6.40 30.79 -1.14
C VAL A 232 -5.50 30.29 -0.04
N GLN A 233 -5.11 29.02 -0.07
CA GLN A 233 -4.23 28.42 0.92
C GLN A 233 -2.79 28.93 0.79
N ASN A 234 -2.27 29.06 -0.42
CA ASN A 234 -0.94 29.61 -0.68
C ASN A 234 -0.82 31.05 -0.14
N ASN A 235 -1.85 31.87 -0.37
CA ASN A 235 -1.90 33.25 0.12
C ASN A 235 -1.98 33.34 1.67
N ARG A 236 -2.50 32.31 2.34
CA ARG A 236 -2.49 32.22 3.82
C ARG A 236 -1.11 31.84 4.35
N SER A 237 -0.43 30.87 3.74
CA SER A 237 0.92 30.43 4.15
C SER A 237 1.91 31.60 4.06
N LEU A 238 1.88 32.37 2.97
CA LEU A 238 2.74 33.54 2.80
C LEU A 238 2.52 34.65 3.86
N LYS A 239 1.30 34.79 4.38
CA LYS A 239 1.01 35.78 5.44
C LYS A 239 1.57 35.41 6.82
N TYR A 240 1.81 34.12 7.08
CA TYR A 240 2.37 33.63 8.35
C TYR A 240 3.91 33.59 8.34
N GLU A 241 4.55 33.58 7.16
CA GLU A 241 6.02 33.63 7.04
C GLU A 241 6.59 35.05 7.20
N PHE A 242 5.74 36.07 7.15
CA PHE A 242 6.12 37.48 7.28
C PHE A 242 5.66 38.14 8.61
N GLN A 243 5.28 37.36 9.61
CA GLN A 243 5.02 37.79 10.99
C GLN A 243 6.02 37.11 11.94
#